data_d9a93215718f4a3e92309622a0846ae0
#
_entry.id   d9a93215718f4a3e92309622a0846ae0
#
_cell.length_a   1.000
_cell.length_b   1.000
_cell.length_c   1.000
_cell.angle_alpha   90.00
_cell.angle_beta   90.00
_cell.angle_gamma   90.00
#
_symmetry.space_group_name_H-M   'P 1'
#
loop_
_entity.id
_entity.type
_entity.pdbx_description
1 polymer ?
#
loop_
_entity_poly.entity_id
_entity_poly.type
_entity_poly.pdbx_seq_one_letter_code
_entity_poly.pdbx_strand_id
1 'polypeptide(L)'
;ALPISGGEDNIEIGNPGWYIVVVKVTLEGRNYKYAVDFYKPEVYLTGDTSGGWDSFTEANMFTVPEGKGEFVSPAFVASGEVRMCIKLADIDWWKSEFIILGGKIEYRGTGEDQERAMGNAGQKAYLNFIDNKGAIK
;
A
#
# COMPACT_ATOMS: atom_id res chain seq x y z
N ALA A 1 -12.18 -2.68 9.05
CA ALA A 1 -11.75 -4.07 8.82
C ALA A 1 -12.85 -4.86 8.11
N LEU A 2 -12.48 -5.82 7.31
CA LEU A 2 -13.42 -6.73 6.65
C LEU A 2 -13.78 -7.89 7.58
N PRO A 3 -15.01 -8.45 7.46
CA PRO A 3 -15.39 -9.60 8.26
C PRO A 3 -14.47 -10.80 7.96
N ILE A 4 -14.00 -11.44 9.01
CA ILE A 4 -13.26 -12.68 8.96
C ILE A 4 -13.87 -13.71 9.91
N SER A 5 -13.71 -14.96 9.60
CA SER A 5 -14.05 -16.07 10.49
C SER A 5 -12.86 -17.01 10.61
N GLY A 6 -12.80 -17.78 11.69
CA GLY A 6 -11.73 -18.74 11.87
C GLY A 6 -11.91 -19.57 13.11
N GLY A 7 -11.29 -20.74 13.10
CA GLY A 7 -11.11 -21.57 14.27
C GLY A 7 -9.87 -21.18 15.06
N GLU A 8 -9.46 -22.02 16.01
CA GLU A 8 -8.31 -21.76 16.87
C GLU A 8 -6.99 -21.56 16.09
N ASP A 9 -6.84 -22.22 14.96
CA ASP A 9 -5.58 -22.24 14.19
C ASP A 9 -5.69 -21.68 12.76
N ASN A 10 -6.90 -21.34 12.29
CA ASN A 10 -7.13 -20.95 10.91
C ASN A 10 -8.02 -19.71 10.81
N ILE A 11 -7.68 -18.85 9.85
CA ILE A 11 -8.50 -17.71 9.45
C ILE A 11 -9.11 -18.05 8.09
N GLU A 12 -10.44 -18.01 8.02
CA GLU A 12 -11.17 -18.22 6.76
C GLU A 12 -11.52 -16.88 6.12
N ILE A 13 -11.19 -16.75 4.84
CA ILE A 13 -11.56 -15.59 4.03
C ILE A 13 -12.61 -16.06 3.04
N GLY A 14 -13.85 -15.58 3.20
CA GLY A 14 -14.99 -16.02 2.41
C GLY A 14 -14.90 -15.67 0.93
N ASN A 15 -14.25 -14.56 0.59
CA ASN A 15 -14.09 -14.11 -0.78
C ASN A 15 -12.60 -14.05 -1.14
N PRO A 16 -12.13 -14.84 -2.10
CA PRO A 16 -10.75 -14.75 -2.56
C PRO A 16 -10.49 -13.39 -3.23
N GLY A 17 -9.28 -12.89 -3.09
CA GLY A 17 -8.89 -11.60 -3.67
C GLY A 17 -7.69 -10.99 -2.95
N TRP A 18 -7.43 -9.74 -3.26
CA TRP A 18 -6.39 -8.94 -2.61
C TRP A 18 -6.91 -8.33 -1.31
N TYR A 19 -6.07 -8.36 -0.29
CA TYR A 19 -6.36 -7.75 1.02
C TYR A 19 -5.12 -7.08 1.57
N ILE A 20 -5.32 -6.03 2.36
CA ILE A 20 -4.30 -5.51 3.25
C ILE A 20 -4.49 -6.23 4.58
N VAL A 21 -3.45 -6.91 5.05
CA VAL A 21 -3.45 -7.61 6.33
C VAL A 21 -2.62 -6.82 7.31
N VAL A 22 -3.21 -6.45 8.43
CA VAL A 22 -2.53 -5.74 9.52
C VAL A 22 -2.45 -6.66 10.73
N VAL A 23 -1.23 -6.94 11.15
CA VAL A 23 -0.96 -7.70 12.36
C VAL A 23 -0.45 -6.75 13.43
N LYS A 24 -1.21 -6.59 14.49
CA LYS A 24 -0.80 -5.82 15.67
C LYS A 24 -0.25 -6.76 16.73
N VAL A 25 0.92 -6.44 17.23
CA VAL A 25 1.58 -7.20 18.29
C VAL A 25 1.71 -6.29 19.50
N THR A 26 1.15 -6.70 20.62
CA THR A 26 1.28 -6.00 21.91
C THR A 26 1.92 -6.90 22.94
N LEU A 27 2.70 -6.31 23.85
CA LEU A 27 3.31 -7.01 24.97
C LEU A 27 2.45 -6.77 26.23
N GLU A 28 1.92 -7.85 26.79
CA GLU A 28 1.20 -7.84 28.08
C GLU A 28 2.00 -8.67 29.10
N GLY A 29 2.69 -7.99 30.02
CA GLY A 29 3.60 -8.67 30.95
C GLY A 29 4.73 -9.37 30.20
N ARG A 30 4.75 -10.72 30.23
CA ARG A 30 5.73 -11.56 29.51
C ARG A 30 5.13 -12.20 28.24
N ASN A 31 3.88 -11.92 27.93
CA ASN A 31 3.17 -12.53 26.82
C ASN A 31 2.95 -11.53 25.69
N TYR A 32 3.05 -12.01 24.44
CA TYR A 32 2.65 -11.26 23.27
C TYR A 32 1.18 -11.53 22.97
N LYS A 33 0.46 -10.46 22.65
CA LYS A 33 -0.91 -10.52 22.14
C LYS A 33 -0.93 -10.10 20.71
N TYR A 34 -1.61 -10.87 19.87
CA TYR A 34 -1.73 -10.63 18.44
C TYR A 34 -3.17 -10.27 18.08
N ALA A 35 -3.32 -9.29 17.20
CA ALA A 35 -4.59 -8.98 16.56
C ALA A 35 -4.36 -8.88 15.04
N VAL A 36 -5.25 -9.49 14.27
CA VAL A 36 -5.16 -9.53 12.81
C VAL A 36 -6.42 -8.89 12.23
N ASP A 37 -6.24 -7.88 11.40
CA ASP A 37 -7.31 -7.19 10.68
C ASP A 37 -7.08 -7.26 9.18
N PHE A 38 -8.17 -7.42 8.43
CA PHE A 38 -8.17 -7.41 6.97
C PHE A 38 -8.89 -6.17 6.46
N TYR A 39 -8.27 -5.48 5.50
CA TYR A 39 -8.82 -4.29 4.87
C TYR A 39 -8.88 -4.46 3.36
N LYS A 40 -9.71 -3.65 2.71
CA LYS A 40 -9.72 -3.55 1.25
C LYS A 40 -8.33 -3.15 0.72
N PRO A 41 -7.94 -3.64 -0.45
CA PRO A 41 -6.61 -3.41 -1.02
C PRO A 41 -6.48 -2.01 -1.63
N GLU A 42 -6.69 -0.97 -0.85
CA GLU A 42 -6.67 0.42 -1.29
C GLU A 42 -5.27 1.00 -1.16
N VAL A 43 -4.61 1.19 -2.30
CA VAL A 43 -3.31 1.86 -2.42
C VAL A 43 -3.54 3.21 -3.08
N TYR A 44 -2.91 4.25 -2.55
CA TYR A 44 -3.10 5.63 -2.99
C TYR A 44 -1.80 6.25 -3.49
N LEU A 45 -1.93 7.04 -4.54
CA LEU A 45 -0.91 7.98 -4.97
C LEU A 45 -1.07 9.27 -4.16
N THR A 46 0.03 9.88 -3.72
CA THR A 46 0.02 11.17 -3.00
C THR A 46 1.20 12.03 -3.42
N GLY A 47 1.15 13.32 -3.09
CA GLY A 47 2.18 14.29 -3.40
C GLY A 47 2.05 14.89 -4.80
N ASP A 48 3.16 15.35 -5.37
CA ASP A 48 3.18 16.12 -6.61
C ASP A 48 2.52 15.39 -7.78
N THR A 49 2.81 14.11 -7.94
CA THR A 49 2.26 13.30 -9.05
C THR A 49 0.76 13.09 -8.99
N SER A 50 0.14 13.25 -7.81
CA SER A 50 -1.31 13.19 -7.63
C SER A 50 -1.99 14.58 -7.63
N GLY A 51 -1.21 15.64 -7.71
CA GLY A 51 -1.70 17.01 -7.66
C GLY A 51 -1.93 17.56 -6.26
N GLY A 52 -1.51 16.84 -5.22
CA GLY A 52 -1.61 17.32 -3.84
C GLY A 52 -1.27 16.28 -2.80
N TRP A 53 -1.08 16.76 -1.59
CA TRP A 53 -0.76 15.95 -0.43
C TRP A 53 -2.03 15.61 0.36
N ASP A 54 -2.01 14.48 1.04
CA ASP A 54 -3.07 14.03 1.96
C ASP A 54 -4.46 13.90 1.34
N SER A 55 -4.54 13.77 0.01
CA SER A 55 -5.78 13.55 -0.71
C SER A 55 -5.97 12.06 -1.00
N PHE A 56 -6.53 11.34 -0.05
CA PHE A 56 -6.79 9.89 -0.14
C PHE A 56 -8.21 9.64 -0.63
N THR A 57 -8.45 9.98 -1.88
CA THR A 57 -9.74 9.82 -2.54
C THR A 57 -9.67 8.74 -3.62
N GLU A 58 -10.83 8.30 -4.08
CA GLU A 58 -10.93 7.32 -5.15
C GLU A 58 -10.19 7.75 -6.42
N ALA A 59 -10.12 9.05 -6.70
CA ALA A 59 -9.38 9.60 -7.84
C ALA A 59 -7.87 9.31 -7.80
N ASN A 60 -7.31 9.13 -6.61
CA ASN A 60 -5.89 8.85 -6.39
C ASN A 60 -5.61 7.37 -6.08
N MET A 61 -6.63 6.54 -6.14
CA MET A 61 -6.52 5.12 -5.80
C MET A 61 -6.03 4.30 -6.97
N PHE A 62 -5.15 3.34 -6.70
CA PHE A 62 -4.69 2.37 -7.67
C PHE A 62 -5.81 1.42 -8.08
N THR A 63 -5.84 1.04 -9.35
CA THR A 63 -6.69 -0.06 -9.81
C THR A 63 -6.13 -1.38 -9.32
N VAL A 64 -6.98 -2.19 -8.71
CA VAL A 64 -6.64 -3.51 -8.17
C VAL A 64 -6.86 -4.57 -9.24
N PRO A 65 -5.88 -5.45 -9.52
CA PRO A 65 -6.07 -6.50 -10.51
C PRO A 65 -7.02 -7.59 -10.00
N GLU A 66 -7.73 -8.21 -10.93
CA GLU A 66 -8.46 -9.46 -10.67
C GLU A 66 -7.48 -10.64 -10.66
N GLY A 67 -7.16 -11.17 -9.49
CA GLY A 67 -6.18 -12.24 -9.35
C GLY A 67 -4.73 -11.72 -9.45
N LYS A 68 -3.86 -12.46 -10.11
CA LYS A 68 -2.45 -12.08 -10.30
C LYS A 68 -2.33 -10.91 -11.29
N GLY A 69 -1.49 -9.95 -10.97
CA GLY A 69 -1.28 -8.81 -11.86
C GLY A 69 -0.71 -7.61 -11.12
N GLU A 70 -0.74 -6.49 -11.80
CA GLU A 70 -0.20 -5.24 -11.30
C GLU A 70 -1.29 -4.33 -10.76
N PHE A 71 -1.04 -3.70 -9.62
CA PHE A 71 -1.78 -2.54 -9.19
C PHE A 71 -1.29 -1.35 -10.02
N VAL A 72 -2.21 -0.59 -10.58
CA VAL A 72 -1.88 0.51 -11.51
C VAL A 72 -2.43 1.82 -10.98
N SER A 73 -1.55 2.83 -10.84
CA SER A 73 -1.97 4.15 -10.39
C SER A 73 -2.81 4.88 -11.44
N PRO A 74 -3.53 5.93 -11.05
CA PRO A 74 -3.96 6.95 -11.99
C PRO A 74 -2.76 7.54 -12.73
N ALA A 75 -3.00 8.13 -13.90
CA ALA A 75 -1.95 8.88 -14.61
C ALA A 75 -1.50 10.06 -13.74
N PHE A 76 -0.19 10.29 -13.68
CA PHE A 76 0.36 11.42 -12.94
C PHE A 76 -0.11 12.73 -13.57
N VAL A 77 -0.60 13.63 -12.73
CA VAL A 77 -1.07 14.95 -13.19
C VAL A 77 0.06 15.97 -13.31
N ALA A 78 1.19 15.69 -12.65
CA ALA A 78 2.40 16.52 -12.69
C ALA A 78 3.65 15.65 -12.58
N SER A 79 4.78 16.21 -12.96
CA SER A 79 6.09 15.58 -12.75
C SER A 79 6.55 15.81 -11.31
N GLY A 80 7.21 14.81 -10.74
CA GLY A 80 7.74 14.89 -9.38
C GLY A 80 8.08 13.53 -8.81
N GLU A 81 8.31 13.49 -7.51
CA GLU A 81 8.51 12.25 -6.77
C GLU A 81 7.24 11.40 -6.79
N VAL A 82 7.41 10.12 -7.06
CA VAL A 82 6.30 9.17 -7.01
C VAL A 82 6.16 8.63 -5.60
N ARG A 83 5.09 9.03 -4.94
CA ARG A 83 4.80 8.66 -3.56
C ARG A 83 3.48 7.92 -3.49
N MET A 84 3.48 6.80 -2.79
CA MET A 84 2.32 5.92 -2.69
C MET A 84 2.27 5.20 -1.35
N CYS A 85 1.08 4.97 -0.86
CA CYS A 85 0.88 4.37 0.45
C CYS A 85 -0.45 3.63 0.56
N ILE A 86 -0.60 2.85 1.63
CA ILE A 86 -1.91 2.48 2.15
C ILE A 86 -2.29 3.48 3.25
N LYS A 87 -3.59 3.76 3.41
CA LYS A 87 -4.09 4.66 4.45
C LYS A 87 -4.78 3.84 5.52
N LEU A 88 -4.18 3.80 6.70
CA LEU A 88 -4.76 3.19 7.90
C LEU A 88 -5.18 4.28 8.89
N ALA A 89 -6.30 4.08 9.58
CA ALA A 89 -6.92 5.10 10.41
C ALA A 89 -6.01 5.68 11.50
N ASP A 90 -5.20 4.83 12.12
CA ASP A 90 -4.41 5.18 13.30
C ASP A 90 -2.92 5.38 12.99
N ILE A 91 -2.55 5.43 11.72
CA ILE A 91 -1.15 5.52 11.29
C ILE A 91 -1.01 6.63 10.26
N ASP A 92 0.01 7.47 10.43
CA ASP A 92 0.40 8.44 9.42
C ASP A 92 0.75 7.72 8.10
N TRP A 93 0.29 8.25 6.98
CA TRP A 93 0.44 7.61 5.67
C TRP A 93 1.91 7.33 5.31
N TRP A 94 2.85 8.18 5.71
CA TRP A 94 4.27 8.01 5.43
C TRP A 94 4.88 6.79 6.14
N LYS A 95 4.23 6.29 7.21
CA LYS A 95 4.64 5.05 7.90
C LYS A 95 4.21 3.79 7.14
N SER A 96 3.36 3.93 6.15
CA SER A 96 2.91 2.84 5.27
C SER A 96 3.22 3.14 3.80
N GLU A 97 4.23 3.96 3.55
CA GLU A 97 4.68 4.36 2.22
C GLU A 97 5.51 3.26 1.56
N PHE A 98 5.23 3.01 0.29
CA PHE A 98 6.05 2.18 -0.59
C PHE A 98 6.92 3.04 -1.48
N ILE A 99 8.07 2.52 -1.87
CA ILE A 99 9.01 3.16 -2.77
C ILE A 99 9.28 2.21 -3.94
N ILE A 100 9.35 2.73 -5.15
CA ILE A 100 9.90 1.99 -6.29
C ILE A 100 11.38 2.35 -6.37
N LEU A 101 12.24 1.38 -6.08
CA LEU A 101 13.69 1.56 -6.08
C LEU A 101 14.36 0.40 -6.81
N GLY A 102 15.16 0.71 -7.84
CA GLY A 102 15.84 -0.32 -8.62
C GLY A 102 14.91 -1.36 -9.25
N GLY A 103 13.69 -0.96 -9.63
CA GLY A 103 12.68 -1.84 -10.20
C GLY A 103 11.97 -2.75 -9.20
N LYS A 104 12.15 -2.52 -7.90
CA LYS A 104 11.49 -3.27 -6.83
C LYS A 104 10.57 -2.37 -6.01
N ILE A 105 9.64 -3.01 -5.33
CA ILE A 105 8.82 -2.36 -4.32
C ILE A 105 9.56 -2.48 -2.99
N GLU A 106 9.86 -1.34 -2.38
CA GLU A 106 10.52 -1.27 -1.07
C GLU A 106 9.59 -0.57 -0.08
N TYR A 107 9.70 -0.96 1.19
CA TYR A 107 9.00 -0.28 2.26
C TYR A 107 9.86 0.89 2.76
N ARG A 108 9.28 2.08 2.78
CA ARG A 108 9.99 3.28 3.24
C ARG A 108 10.46 3.17 4.68
N GLY A 109 9.65 2.57 5.55
CA GLY A 109 9.97 2.48 6.97
C GLY A 109 9.75 3.79 7.73
N THR A 110 10.11 3.76 9.02
CA THR A 110 9.95 4.89 9.94
C THR A 110 11.24 5.67 10.22
N GLY A 111 12.33 5.30 9.55
CA GLY A 111 13.62 5.96 9.66
C GLY A 111 13.68 7.30 8.93
N GLU A 112 14.88 7.71 8.57
CA GLU A 112 15.11 8.93 7.78
C GLU A 112 14.46 8.81 6.39
N ASP A 113 14.30 9.95 5.75
CA ASP A 113 13.76 10.03 4.41
C ASP A 113 14.65 9.29 3.39
N GLN A 114 14.05 8.74 2.37
CA GLN A 114 14.73 7.94 1.36
C GLN A 114 14.51 8.52 -0.04
N GLU A 115 15.39 8.15 -0.96
CA GLU A 115 15.23 8.48 -2.37
C GLU A 115 13.93 7.90 -2.93
N ARG A 116 13.28 8.66 -3.79
CA ARG A 116 12.08 8.25 -4.54
C ARG A 116 12.38 8.21 -6.02
N ALA A 117 11.68 7.33 -6.71
CA ALA A 117 11.65 7.40 -8.16
C ALA A 117 10.92 8.67 -8.61
N MET A 118 11.41 9.26 -9.69
CA MET A 118 10.79 10.41 -10.33
C MET A 118 9.87 9.94 -11.45
N GLY A 119 8.73 10.60 -11.58
CA GLY A 119 7.79 10.37 -12.67
C GLY A 119 7.46 11.65 -13.41
N ASN A 120 7.01 11.52 -14.64
CA ASN A 120 6.55 12.62 -15.47
C ASN A 120 5.03 12.58 -15.61
N ALA A 121 4.42 13.75 -15.82
CA ALA A 121 3.00 13.85 -16.11
C ALA A 121 2.59 12.88 -17.22
N GLY A 122 1.49 12.16 -17.03
CA GLY A 122 0.98 11.15 -17.96
C GLY A 122 1.49 9.73 -17.73
N GLN A 123 2.60 9.55 -17.00
CA GLN A 123 3.05 8.22 -16.60
C GLN A 123 2.20 7.64 -15.48
N LYS A 124 2.38 6.37 -15.21
CA LYS A 124 1.72 5.63 -14.13
C LYS A 124 2.73 4.79 -13.36
N ALA A 125 2.42 4.51 -12.12
CA ALA A 125 3.13 3.52 -11.30
C ALA A 125 2.43 2.16 -11.42
N TYR A 126 3.23 1.12 -11.54
CA TYR A 126 2.81 -0.28 -11.65
C TYR A 126 3.46 -1.08 -10.53
N LEU A 127 2.66 -1.74 -9.71
CA LEU A 127 3.13 -2.49 -8.56
C LEU A 127 2.72 -3.96 -8.68
N ASN A 128 3.69 -4.85 -8.81
CA ASN A 128 3.48 -6.29 -8.76
C ASN A 128 3.94 -6.81 -7.40
N PHE A 129 2.99 -6.99 -6.49
CA PHE A 129 3.29 -7.47 -5.13
C PHE A 129 3.63 -8.96 -5.07
N ILE A 130 3.32 -9.73 -6.11
CA ILE A 130 3.66 -11.16 -6.16
C ILE A 130 5.16 -11.33 -6.42
N ASP A 131 5.68 -10.59 -7.39
CA ASP A 131 7.08 -10.66 -7.83
C ASP A 131 7.96 -9.59 -7.19
N ASN A 132 7.38 -8.74 -6.34
CA ASN A 132 8.04 -7.60 -5.71
C ASN A 132 8.69 -6.65 -6.72
N LYS A 133 7.96 -6.32 -7.79
CA LYS A 133 8.43 -5.44 -8.85
C LYS A 133 7.62 -4.16 -8.92
N GLY A 134 8.31 -3.04 -9.12
CA GLY A 134 7.71 -1.74 -9.36
C GLY A 134 8.26 -1.09 -10.61
N ALA A 135 7.43 -0.39 -11.36
CA ALA A 135 7.83 0.33 -12.56
C ALA A 135 7.04 1.63 -12.71
N ILE A 136 7.66 2.60 -13.38
CA ILE A 136 7.01 3.85 -13.80
C ILE A 136 7.14 3.93 -15.32
N LYS A 137 6.02 4.02 -15.99
CA LYS A 137 5.98 4.07 -17.46
C LYS A 137 4.71 4.72 -18.00
#